data_6e894d1fe197ca0ec491850c6f4a9002
#
_entry.id   6e894d1fe197ca0ec491850c6f4a9002
#
_cell.length_a   1.000
_cell.length_b   1.000
_cell.length_c   1.000
_cell.angle_alpha   90.00
_cell.angle_beta   90.00
_cell.angle_gamma   90.00
#
_symmetry.space_group_name_H-M   'P 1'
#
loop_
_entity.id
_entity.type
_entity.pdbx_description
1 polymer ?
#
loop_
_entity_poly.entity_id
_entity_poly.type
_entity_poly.pdbx_seq_one_letter_code
_entity_poly.pdbx_strand_id
1 'polypeptide(L)'
;MRALVSVSDKCGVVEFCQNLRRLGWEIIATGGTQKLLEDSGVETIGISDVTGFPEICDGRVKTLHPKVHGGLLARRDDESHLKALRDNSIEFIDMVCVNLYPFRQTIAKPDVKMEDAIENIDIGGPSMLRSAAKNYRDVTVVCDPTDYARIIAEIEEGGNTTLKTRLELSAKAYTHTAEYDMCIATYMRKQAELNEKLFASFDLVQSLRYGENPHQSAKFYASADKVPYSLATAKQLNGKEMSYNNIQDANAALNIVREFSEPFAVGLKHMNPCGAAIGKDIKEAWQKAYEADTVSIFGGIVAVNREITKEVAELMKPIFLEIIMAPAFSAEALEILCTKKNLRLLQVDMSSSDNEQMQYVTVNGGLLVQKLDTDTKEVVADMCVTERKPSAAEIEDMNFGWRIVKHVKSNAIVVVKDGHTVGVGAGQMNRVGSAEIALKQAQAAGFTEGLVLASDGFFPFDDTVTLAQQYGVTALVQPGGSVRDEDSVKKANEFNMTMLTTGMRHFKH
;
A
#
# COMPACT_ATOMS: atom_id res chain seq x y z
N MET A 1 39.80 13.75 -12.03
CA MET A 1 38.61 13.91 -11.14
C MET A 1 38.61 12.77 -10.13
N ARG A 2 38.04 12.96 -8.96
CA ARG A 2 38.10 12.01 -7.84
C ARG A 2 36.68 11.63 -7.37
N ALA A 3 36.44 10.32 -7.24
CA ALA A 3 35.21 9.78 -6.70
C ALA A 3 35.50 9.10 -5.35
N LEU A 4 34.77 9.50 -4.30
CA LEU A 4 34.77 8.85 -3.00
C LEU A 4 33.66 7.82 -2.95
N VAL A 5 34.01 6.55 -2.81
CA VAL A 5 33.08 5.42 -2.89
C VAL A 5 33.07 4.66 -1.56
N SER A 6 31.92 4.62 -0.89
CA SER A 6 31.72 3.93 0.38
C SER A 6 30.30 3.40 0.46
N VAL A 7 30.07 2.19 0.00
CA VAL A 7 28.74 1.60 -0.11
C VAL A 7 28.58 0.40 0.83
N SER A 8 27.41 0.27 1.44
CA SER A 8 26.98 -0.90 2.21
C SER A 8 26.49 -2.00 1.27
N ASP A 9 25.50 -1.67 0.42
CA ASP A 9 25.08 -2.51 -0.69
C ASP A 9 26.09 -2.40 -1.85
N LYS A 10 26.63 -3.53 -2.25
CA LYS A 10 27.69 -3.64 -3.26
C LYS A 10 27.17 -3.81 -4.70
N CYS A 11 25.85 -3.78 -4.90
CA CYS A 11 25.24 -3.99 -6.21
C CYS A 11 25.81 -3.01 -7.26
N GLY A 12 26.38 -3.56 -8.35
CA GLY A 12 26.89 -2.81 -9.50
C GLY A 12 28.09 -1.89 -9.24
N VAL A 13 28.60 -1.77 -8.00
CA VAL A 13 29.67 -0.81 -7.65
C VAL A 13 30.99 -1.11 -8.34
N VAL A 14 31.34 -2.38 -8.56
CA VAL A 14 32.59 -2.79 -9.22
C VAL A 14 32.60 -2.29 -10.67
N GLU A 15 31.55 -2.60 -11.42
CA GLU A 15 31.39 -2.15 -12.81
C GLU A 15 31.39 -0.62 -12.92
N PHE A 16 30.67 0.04 -12.01
CA PHE A 16 30.63 1.50 -11.93
C PHE A 16 32.03 2.09 -11.75
N CYS A 17 32.83 1.57 -10.79
CA CYS A 17 34.19 2.05 -10.54
C CYS A 17 35.17 1.68 -11.68
N GLN A 18 35.01 0.52 -12.33
CA GLN A 18 35.80 0.17 -13.52
C GLN A 18 35.56 1.16 -14.66
N ASN A 19 34.30 1.54 -14.90
CA ASN A 19 33.98 2.55 -15.92
C ASN A 19 34.55 3.93 -15.55
N LEU A 20 34.46 4.35 -14.28
CA LEU A 20 35.06 5.61 -13.83
C LEU A 20 36.58 5.59 -14.03
N ARG A 21 37.28 4.50 -13.68
CA ARG A 21 38.74 4.36 -13.93
C ARG A 21 39.07 4.44 -15.42
N ARG A 22 38.32 3.75 -16.27
CA ARG A 22 38.45 3.83 -17.75
C ARG A 22 38.32 5.27 -18.26
N LEU A 23 37.47 6.08 -17.59
CA LEU A 23 37.27 7.49 -17.91
C LEU A 23 38.24 8.44 -17.22
N GLY A 24 39.33 7.90 -16.59
CA GLY A 24 40.40 8.69 -15.99
C GLY A 24 40.13 9.24 -14.59
N TRP A 25 39.10 8.71 -13.88
CA TRP A 25 38.82 9.09 -12.51
C TRP A 25 39.65 8.31 -11.51
N GLU A 26 40.11 8.98 -10.46
CA GLU A 26 40.68 8.34 -9.28
C GLU A 26 39.57 7.89 -8.34
N ILE A 27 39.70 6.71 -7.75
CA ILE A 27 38.76 6.14 -6.81
C ILE A 27 39.33 6.17 -5.40
N ILE A 28 38.70 6.95 -4.53
CA ILE A 28 38.95 6.91 -3.08
C ILE A 28 37.94 5.94 -2.48
N ALA A 29 38.37 4.99 -1.67
CA ALA A 29 37.49 4.00 -1.10
C ALA A 29 37.73 3.77 0.40
N THR A 30 36.72 3.18 1.08
CA THR A 30 36.79 2.91 2.53
C THR A 30 36.54 1.43 2.82
N GLY A 31 37.27 0.89 3.81
CA GLY A 31 36.99 -0.42 4.43
C GLY A 31 36.64 -1.55 3.46
N GLY A 32 35.47 -2.19 3.67
CA GLY A 32 35.04 -3.31 2.83
C GLY A 32 34.73 -2.96 1.37
N THR A 33 34.48 -1.68 1.03
CA THR A 33 34.33 -1.24 -0.36
C THR A 33 35.70 -1.21 -1.04
N GLN A 34 36.73 -0.69 -0.39
CA GLN A 34 38.08 -0.67 -0.88
C GLN A 34 38.55 -2.10 -1.21
N LYS A 35 38.46 -3.00 -0.23
CA LYS A 35 38.85 -4.40 -0.41
C LYS A 35 38.16 -5.06 -1.60
N LEU A 36 36.83 -4.89 -1.73
CA LEU A 36 36.10 -5.46 -2.86
C LEU A 36 36.58 -4.94 -4.21
N LEU A 37 36.84 -3.65 -4.31
CA LEU A 37 37.32 -3.02 -5.55
C LEU A 37 38.72 -3.50 -5.92
N GLU A 38 39.65 -3.57 -4.96
CA GLU A 38 41.00 -4.07 -5.15
C GLU A 38 41.03 -5.56 -5.53
N ASP A 39 40.22 -6.39 -4.84
CA ASP A 39 40.07 -7.82 -5.17
C ASP A 39 39.45 -8.01 -6.58
N SER A 40 38.74 -7.00 -7.11
CA SER A 40 38.18 -6.97 -8.48
C SER A 40 39.08 -6.27 -9.51
N GLY A 41 40.32 -5.94 -9.15
CA GLY A 41 41.31 -5.32 -10.04
C GLY A 41 41.09 -3.82 -10.28
N VAL A 42 40.30 -3.13 -9.44
CA VAL A 42 40.13 -1.67 -9.50
C VAL A 42 41.18 -1.02 -8.57
N GLU A 43 42.06 -0.21 -9.13
CA GLU A 43 42.99 0.58 -8.33
C GLU A 43 42.27 1.64 -7.50
N THR A 44 42.57 1.69 -6.19
CA THR A 44 41.93 2.62 -5.24
C THR A 44 42.99 3.34 -4.40
N ILE A 45 42.55 4.50 -3.86
CA ILE A 45 43.28 5.25 -2.84
C ILE A 45 42.51 5.04 -1.53
N GLY A 46 43.22 4.60 -0.48
CA GLY A 46 42.62 4.43 0.83
C GLY A 46 42.20 5.78 1.45
N ILE A 47 41.10 5.82 2.16
CA ILE A 47 40.67 7.08 2.82
C ILE A 47 41.72 7.59 3.82
N SER A 48 42.48 6.69 4.48
CA SER A 48 43.52 7.05 5.42
C SER A 48 44.71 7.74 4.72
N ASP A 49 44.98 7.40 3.45
CA ASP A 49 46.03 8.05 2.66
C ASP A 49 45.63 9.49 2.30
N VAL A 50 44.32 9.71 2.02
CA VAL A 50 43.77 11.05 1.75
C VAL A 50 43.81 11.93 3.00
N THR A 51 43.34 11.39 4.13
CA THR A 51 43.26 12.15 5.39
C THR A 51 44.60 12.33 6.08
N GLY A 52 45.50 11.36 5.92
CA GLY A 52 46.71 11.23 6.71
C GLY A 52 46.41 10.85 8.17
N PHE A 53 45.23 10.31 8.43
CA PHE A 53 44.76 9.97 9.77
C PHE A 53 44.23 8.51 9.80
N PRO A 54 44.58 7.72 10.79
CA PRO A 54 44.11 6.34 10.89
C PRO A 54 42.63 6.29 11.21
N GLU A 55 41.99 5.19 10.84
CA GLU A 55 40.65 4.84 11.32
C GLU A 55 40.70 4.59 12.83
N ILE A 56 39.76 5.18 13.59
CA ILE A 56 39.70 5.05 15.06
C ILE A 56 38.26 4.72 15.50
N CYS A 57 38.10 4.34 16.79
CA CYS A 57 36.84 3.97 17.39
C CYS A 57 36.12 2.83 16.62
N ASP A 58 36.89 1.76 16.30
CA ASP A 58 36.39 0.58 15.57
C ASP A 58 35.71 0.94 14.22
N GLY A 59 36.21 1.98 13.54
CA GLY A 59 35.71 2.42 12.25
C GLY A 59 34.58 3.46 12.30
N ARG A 60 34.13 3.86 13.47
CA ARG A 60 33.12 4.93 13.59
C ARG A 60 33.62 6.28 13.09
N VAL A 61 34.95 6.51 13.15
CA VAL A 61 35.59 7.75 12.66
C VAL A 61 36.64 7.41 11.63
N LYS A 62 36.37 7.70 10.37
CA LYS A 62 37.27 7.52 9.22
C LYS A 62 37.09 8.60 8.13
N THR A 63 35.82 8.97 7.85
CA THR A 63 35.46 9.96 6.82
C THR A 63 35.09 11.34 7.39
N LEU A 64 34.86 11.42 8.71
CA LEU A 64 34.58 12.69 9.41
C LEU A 64 35.87 13.48 9.59
N HIS A 65 36.41 13.99 8.50
CA HIS A 65 37.72 14.68 8.50
C HIS A 65 37.67 15.96 7.64
N PRO A 66 38.33 17.06 8.03
CA PRO A 66 38.35 18.29 7.26
C PRO A 66 38.82 18.12 5.80
N LYS A 67 39.76 17.22 5.51
CA LYS A 67 40.20 16.95 4.14
C LYS A 67 39.10 16.35 3.27
N VAL A 68 38.21 15.52 3.84
CA VAL A 68 37.08 14.95 3.12
C VAL A 68 36.04 16.02 2.90
N HIS A 69 35.55 16.62 3.99
CA HIS A 69 34.46 17.59 3.91
C HIS A 69 34.87 18.91 3.26
N GLY A 70 36.14 19.32 3.39
CA GLY A 70 36.68 20.47 2.68
C GLY A 70 36.69 20.24 1.17
N GLY A 71 37.14 19.04 0.73
CA GLY A 71 37.16 18.66 -0.69
C GLY A 71 35.75 18.59 -1.32
N LEU A 72 34.72 18.30 -0.50
CA LEU A 72 33.32 18.24 -0.93
C LEU A 72 32.62 19.62 -0.88
N LEU A 73 32.85 20.41 0.16
CA LEU A 73 32.07 21.62 0.44
C LEU A 73 32.65 22.89 -0.16
N ALA A 74 33.93 22.89 -0.58
CA ALA A 74 34.55 24.08 -1.13
C ALA A 74 33.90 24.46 -2.46
N ARG A 75 33.45 25.70 -2.55
CA ARG A 75 32.95 26.31 -3.79
C ARG A 75 34.11 26.60 -4.71
N ARG A 76 34.03 26.16 -5.96
CA ARG A 76 35.11 26.29 -6.95
C ARG A 76 35.18 27.66 -7.60
N ASP A 77 34.13 28.47 -7.40
CA ASP A 77 34.01 29.87 -7.84
C ASP A 77 34.43 30.89 -6.77
N ASP A 78 34.89 30.45 -5.59
CA ASP A 78 35.23 31.30 -4.44
C ASP A 78 36.73 31.21 -4.12
N GLU A 79 37.47 32.29 -4.43
CA GLU A 79 38.95 32.31 -4.24
C GLU A 79 39.36 32.13 -2.77
N SER A 80 38.53 32.56 -1.80
CA SER A 80 38.81 32.33 -0.39
C SER A 80 38.77 30.86 -0.01
N HIS A 81 37.81 30.09 -0.60
CA HIS A 81 37.74 28.66 -0.44
C HIS A 81 38.91 27.94 -1.11
N LEU A 82 39.24 28.35 -2.34
CA LEU A 82 40.38 27.78 -3.06
C LEU A 82 41.71 28.00 -2.30
N LYS A 83 41.89 29.19 -1.73
CA LYS A 83 43.05 29.49 -0.88
C LYS A 83 43.07 28.61 0.36
N ALA A 84 41.93 28.48 1.08
CA ALA A 84 41.84 27.61 2.26
C ALA A 84 42.21 26.14 1.96
N LEU A 85 41.77 25.61 0.82
CA LEU A 85 42.10 24.25 0.40
C LEU A 85 43.63 24.11 0.14
N ARG A 86 44.23 25.09 -0.59
CA ARG A 86 45.68 25.08 -0.85
C ARG A 86 46.49 25.17 0.43
N ASP A 87 46.14 26.09 1.34
CA ASP A 87 46.83 26.27 2.61
C ASP A 87 46.80 25.04 3.52
N ASN A 88 45.80 24.17 3.35
CA ASN A 88 45.62 22.94 4.14
C ASN A 88 45.89 21.63 3.35
N SER A 89 46.45 21.71 2.13
CA SER A 89 46.72 20.56 1.26
C SER A 89 45.50 19.65 1.07
N ILE A 90 44.35 20.27 0.76
CA ILE A 90 43.08 19.58 0.51
C ILE A 90 42.79 19.60 -0.99
N GLU A 91 42.54 18.42 -1.54
CA GLU A 91 42.19 18.26 -2.94
C GLU A 91 40.67 18.09 -3.08
N PHE A 92 40.16 18.44 -4.26
CA PHE A 92 38.73 18.30 -4.56
C PHE A 92 38.30 16.84 -4.60
N ILE A 93 37.06 16.59 -4.20
CA ILE A 93 36.33 15.37 -4.45
C ILE A 93 35.17 15.75 -5.36
N ASP A 94 35.12 15.16 -6.54
CA ASP A 94 34.17 15.50 -7.61
C ASP A 94 32.88 14.70 -7.55
N MET A 95 32.94 13.53 -6.90
CA MET A 95 31.81 12.63 -6.73
C MET A 95 31.84 11.93 -5.37
N VAL A 96 30.66 11.74 -4.80
CA VAL A 96 30.43 10.84 -3.65
C VAL A 96 29.44 9.77 -4.07
N CYS A 97 29.84 8.50 -3.94
CA CYS A 97 28.97 7.34 -4.13
C CYS A 97 28.85 6.58 -2.80
N VAL A 98 27.74 6.77 -2.12
CA VAL A 98 27.49 6.25 -0.77
C VAL A 98 26.04 5.79 -0.64
N ASN A 99 25.82 4.55 -0.21
CA ASN A 99 24.55 4.11 0.33
C ASN A 99 24.72 3.75 1.81
N LEU A 100 23.65 3.92 2.57
CA LEU A 100 23.69 3.86 4.03
C LEU A 100 23.61 2.43 4.56
N TYR A 101 23.99 2.22 5.81
CA TYR A 101 23.81 0.94 6.48
C TYR A 101 22.33 0.55 6.53
N PRO A 102 22.00 -0.76 6.44
CA PRO A 102 20.64 -1.25 6.31
C PRO A 102 19.88 -1.25 7.67
N PHE A 103 19.77 -0.08 8.30
CA PHE A 103 19.16 0.07 9.63
C PHE A 103 17.75 -0.50 9.70
N ARG A 104 16.87 -0.19 8.71
CA ARG A 104 15.49 -0.73 8.64
C ARG A 104 15.49 -2.26 8.64
N GLN A 105 16.37 -2.89 7.85
CA GLN A 105 16.47 -4.35 7.79
C GLN A 105 17.02 -4.94 9.09
N THR A 106 17.91 -4.22 9.76
CA THR A 106 18.49 -4.65 11.03
C THR A 106 17.42 -4.66 12.13
N ILE A 107 16.64 -3.59 12.28
CA ILE A 107 15.60 -3.50 13.30
C ILE A 107 14.35 -4.36 13.01
N ALA A 108 14.20 -4.85 11.77
CA ALA A 108 13.13 -5.78 11.40
C ALA A 108 13.43 -7.24 11.79
N LYS A 109 14.66 -7.57 12.21
CA LYS A 109 15.00 -8.92 12.64
C LYS A 109 14.32 -9.24 13.98
N PRO A 110 13.76 -10.45 14.16
CA PRO A 110 13.29 -10.87 15.48
C PRO A 110 14.46 -10.85 16.46
N ASP A 111 14.20 -10.42 17.70
CA ASP A 111 15.15 -10.39 18.81
C ASP A 111 16.42 -9.53 18.60
N VAL A 112 16.36 -8.51 17.76
CA VAL A 112 17.46 -7.54 17.57
C VAL A 112 17.76 -6.85 18.91
N LYS A 113 19.03 -6.86 19.31
CA LYS A 113 19.49 -6.12 20.49
C LYS A 113 19.66 -4.65 20.17
N MET A 114 19.47 -3.79 21.18
CA MET A 114 19.59 -2.35 21.01
C MET A 114 21.02 -1.97 20.58
N GLU A 115 22.03 -2.64 21.10
CA GLU A 115 23.43 -2.44 20.73
C GLU A 115 23.66 -2.70 19.25
N ASP A 116 23.09 -3.79 18.69
CA ASP A 116 23.23 -4.14 17.28
C ASP A 116 22.51 -3.11 16.39
N ALA A 117 21.38 -2.60 16.83
CA ALA A 117 20.67 -1.53 16.12
C ALA A 117 21.49 -0.23 16.11
N ILE A 118 22.09 0.16 17.25
CA ILE A 118 22.92 1.36 17.36
C ILE A 118 24.17 1.26 16.46
N GLU A 119 24.84 0.12 16.41
CA GLU A 119 26.03 -0.09 15.54
C GLU A 119 25.69 -0.01 14.05
N ASN A 120 24.43 -0.19 13.67
CA ASN A 120 23.95 -0.02 12.30
C ASN A 120 23.44 1.40 12.00
N ILE A 121 23.66 2.38 12.90
CA ILE A 121 23.41 3.79 12.59
C ILE A 121 24.64 4.36 11.91
N ASP A 122 24.49 4.70 10.62
CA ASP A 122 25.55 5.32 9.83
C ASP A 122 25.65 6.83 10.13
N ILE A 123 26.82 7.29 10.49
CA ILE A 123 27.12 8.72 10.74
C ILE A 123 27.90 9.31 9.58
N GLY A 124 28.93 8.60 9.11
CA GLY A 124 29.82 9.08 8.06
C GLY A 124 29.14 9.17 6.69
N GLY A 125 28.33 8.19 6.35
CA GLY A 125 27.58 8.14 5.09
C GLY A 125 26.64 9.34 4.91
N PRO A 126 25.69 9.58 5.82
CA PRO A 126 24.83 10.75 5.75
C PRO A 126 25.59 12.07 5.73
N SER A 127 26.69 12.19 6.48
CA SER A 127 27.51 13.41 6.50
C SER A 127 28.13 13.69 5.14
N MET A 128 28.68 12.69 4.46
CA MET A 128 29.24 12.81 3.11
C MET A 128 28.18 13.11 2.06
N LEU A 129 27.05 12.38 2.09
CA LEU A 129 25.90 12.62 1.19
C LEU A 129 25.41 14.05 1.29
N ARG A 130 25.20 14.56 2.51
CA ARG A 130 24.69 15.91 2.73
C ARG A 130 25.70 16.99 2.33
N SER A 131 27.01 16.75 2.54
CA SER A 131 28.05 17.68 2.11
C SER A 131 28.11 17.80 0.59
N ALA A 132 28.12 16.64 -0.12
CA ALA A 132 28.10 16.62 -1.57
C ALA A 132 26.80 17.21 -2.16
N ALA A 133 25.65 16.83 -1.61
CA ALA A 133 24.35 17.36 -2.02
C ALA A 133 24.24 18.88 -1.85
N LYS A 134 24.77 19.44 -0.77
CA LYS A 134 24.82 20.89 -0.55
C LYS A 134 25.63 21.60 -1.63
N ASN A 135 26.72 20.99 -2.10
CA ASN A 135 27.58 21.53 -3.13
C ASN A 135 27.32 20.92 -4.51
N TYR A 136 26.06 20.64 -4.86
CA TYR A 136 25.64 20.00 -6.12
C TYR A 136 26.13 20.75 -7.37
N ARG A 137 26.48 22.03 -7.27
CA ARG A 137 27.03 22.79 -8.40
C ARG A 137 28.33 22.18 -8.88
N ASP A 138 29.13 21.68 -7.96
CA ASP A 138 30.51 21.22 -8.20
C ASP A 138 30.67 19.69 -8.01
N VAL A 139 29.80 19.05 -7.22
CA VAL A 139 29.93 17.65 -6.80
C VAL A 139 28.72 16.81 -7.20
N THR A 140 29.00 15.63 -7.75
CA THR A 140 27.98 14.60 -8.04
C THR A 140 27.76 13.74 -6.79
N VAL A 141 26.54 13.63 -6.31
CA VAL A 141 26.17 12.76 -5.18
C VAL A 141 25.34 11.58 -5.68
N VAL A 142 25.74 10.36 -5.32
CA VAL A 142 25.11 9.11 -5.76
C VAL A 142 24.76 8.26 -4.54
N CYS A 143 23.50 7.97 -4.30
CA CYS A 143 23.04 7.13 -3.18
C CYS A 143 22.29 5.88 -3.63
N ASP A 144 22.06 5.71 -4.94
CA ASP A 144 21.25 4.63 -5.49
C ASP A 144 21.97 4.00 -6.71
N PRO A 145 22.20 2.68 -6.72
CA PRO A 145 22.82 1.99 -7.85
C PRO A 145 22.08 2.15 -9.18
N THR A 146 20.79 2.43 -9.18
CA THR A 146 19.99 2.64 -10.40
C THR A 146 20.45 3.85 -11.21
N ASP A 147 21.19 4.79 -10.61
CA ASP A 147 21.70 5.98 -11.27
C ASP A 147 23.07 5.74 -11.98
N TYR A 148 23.76 4.63 -11.70
CA TYR A 148 25.13 4.38 -12.20
C TYR A 148 25.24 4.47 -13.71
N ALA A 149 24.35 3.79 -14.43
CA ALA A 149 24.41 3.75 -15.90
C ALA A 149 24.23 5.14 -16.53
N ARG A 150 23.29 5.94 -16.01
CA ARG A 150 23.03 7.31 -16.45
C ARG A 150 24.25 8.20 -16.20
N ILE A 151 24.86 8.10 -15.04
CA ILE A 151 26.02 8.90 -14.64
C ILE A 151 27.20 8.59 -15.55
N ILE A 152 27.47 7.31 -15.81
CA ILE A 152 28.56 6.91 -16.72
C ILE A 152 28.32 7.45 -18.13
N ALA A 153 27.11 7.34 -18.65
CA ALA A 153 26.78 7.86 -19.98
C ALA A 153 27.03 9.38 -20.09
N GLU A 154 26.60 10.17 -19.10
CA GLU A 154 26.83 11.62 -19.08
C GLU A 154 28.33 11.98 -18.99
N ILE A 155 29.12 11.21 -18.22
CA ILE A 155 30.56 11.43 -18.10
C ILE A 155 31.27 11.07 -19.41
N GLU A 156 30.85 10.00 -20.09
CA GLU A 156 31.39 9.62 -21.41
C GLU A 156 31.16 10.69 -22.48
N GLU A 157 29.96 11.30 -22.46
CA GLU A 157 29.57 12.31 -23.44
C GLU A 157 30.22 13.69 -23.15
N GLY A 158 30.20 14.12 -21.88
CA GLY A 158 30.53 15.49 -21.47
C GLY A 158 31.70 15.62 -20.50
N GLY A 159 32.39 14.54 -20.11
CA GLY A 159 33.47 14.54 -19.14
C GLY A 159 33.01 14.67 -17.68
N ASN A 160 31.76 15.03 -17.43
CA ASN A 160 31.14 15.17 -16.10
C ASN A 160 29.62 15.09 -16.23
N THR A 161 28.92 14.91 -15.09
CA THR A 161 27.47 15.00 -15.02
C THR A 161 26.97 16.43 -15.28
N THR A 162 25.76 16.57 -15.81
CA THR A 162 25.16 17.90 -16.03
C THR A 162 24.74 18.54 -14.72
N LEU A 163 24.63 19.89 -14.67
CA LEU A 163 24.13 20.61 -13.49
C LEU A 163 22.71 20.16 -13.13
N LYS A 164 21.88 19.87 -14.11
CA LYS A 164 20.52 19.37 -13.91
C LYS A 164 20.56 18.02 -13.19
N THR A 165 21.35 17.09 -13.66
CA THR A 165 21.52 15.76 -13.04
C THR A 165 22.02 15.88 -11.61
N ARG A 166 23.03 16.72 -11.36
CA ARG A 166 23.53 16.96 -10.00
C ARG A 166 22.46 17.52 -9.05
N LEU A 167 21.59 18.41 -9.53
CA LEU A 167 20.47 18.92 -8.74
C LEU A 167 19.45 17.85 -8.42
N GLU A 168 19.09 17.00 -9.39
CA GLU A 168 18.19 15.86 -9.20
C GLU A 168 18.76 14.86 -8.19
N LEU A 169 20.04 14.50 -8.33
CA LEU A 169 20.74 13.61 -7.41
C LEU A 169 20.89 14.22 -6.00
N SER A 170 21.08 15.53 -5.88
CA SER A 170 21.08 16.23 -4.60
C SER A 170 19.73 16.12 -3.89
N ALA A 171 18.62 16.33 -4.60
CA ALA A 171 17.29 16.15 -4.03
C ALA A 171 17.07 14.70 -3.57
N LYS A 172 17.50 13.71 -4.38
CA LYS A 172 17.42 12.29 -4.03
C LYS A 172 18.23 11.95 -2.78
N ALA A 173 19.46 12.48 -2.65
CA ALA A 173 20.31 12.28 -1.48
C ALA A 173 19.70 12.87 -0.19
N TYR A 174 19.10 14.05 -0.26
CA TYR A 174 18.40 14.63 0.89
C TYR A 174 17.14 13.84 1.27
N THR A 175 16.37 13.34 0.29
CA THR A 175 15.23 12.45 0.55
C THR A 175 15.70 11.17 1.26
N HIS A 176 16.75 10.53 0.73
CA HIS A 176 17.32 9.30 1.29
C HIS A 176 17.79 9.47 2.74
N THR A 177 18.50 10.57 3.05
CA THR A 177 18.93 10.83 4.44
C THR A 177 17.75 11.20 5.36
N ALA A 178 16.72 11.89 4.87
CA ALA A 178 15.54 12.22 5.65
C ALA A 178 14.75 10.95 6.04
N GLU A 179 14.53 10.04 5.11
CA GLU A 179 13.85 8.76 5.36
C GLU A 179 14.65 7.86 6.30
N TYR A 180 15.97 7.86 6.17
CA TYR A 180 16.86 7.17 7.08
C TYR A 180 16.72 7.69 8.51
N ASP A 181 16.79 9.02 8.71
CA ASP A 181 16.62 9.65 10.02
C ASP A 181 15.21 9.44 10.60
N MET A 182 14.17 9.44 9.77
CA MET A 182 12.80 9.12 10.20
C MET A 182 12.71 7.71 10.80
N CYS A 183 13.36 6.73 10.16
CA CYS A 183 13.39 5.36 10.64
C CYS A 183 14.12 5.24 11.98
N ILE A 184 15.29 5.88 12.11
CA ILE A 184 16.06 5.91 13.36
C ILE A 184 15.27 6.62 14.47
N ALA A 185 14.70 7.80 14.18
CA ALA A 185 13.93 8.57 15.16
C ALA A 185 12.72 7.78 15.68
N THR A 186 12.01 7.06 14.80
CA THR A 186 10.88 6.21 15.20
C THR A 186 11.33 5.10 16.15
N TYR A 187 12.41 4.40 15.80
CA TYR A 187 12.97 3.33 16.64
C TYR A 187 13.44 3.88 18.01
N MET A 188 14.25 4.93 18.01
CA MET A 188 14.81 5.51 19.25
C MET A 188 13.72 6.07 20.17
N ARG A 189 12.68 6.71 19.61
CA ARG A 189 11.54 7.21 20.40
C ARG A 189 10.80 6.08 21.10
N LYS A 190 10.61 4.94 20.41
CA LYS A 190 10.00 3.75 20.99
C LYS A 190 10.85 3.18 22.14
N GLN A 191 12.18 3.08 21.96
CA GLN A 191 13.08 2.59 23.00
C GLN A 191 13.15 3.52 24.21
N ALA A 192 13.01 4.82 24.00
CA ALA A 192 13.04 5.85 25.03
C ALA A 192 11.64 6.09 25.68
N GLU A 193 10.62 5.31 25.32
CA GLU A 193 9.24 5.44 25.80
C GLU A 193 8.67 6.86 25.66
N LEU A 194 9.12 7.60 24.64
CA LEU A 194 8.63 8.95 24.36
C LEU A 194 7.27 8.89 23.66
N ASN A 195 6.49 9.97 23.80
CA ASN A 195 5.25 10.15 23.04
C ASN A 195 5.49 9.88 21.55
N GLU A 196 4.59 9.13 20.95
CA GLU A 196 4.67 8.79 19.55
C GLU A 196 4.70 10.04 18.66
N LYS A 197 5.48 9.99 17.60
CA LYS A 197 5.48 10.96 16.52
C LYS A 197 5.37 10.20 15.20
N LEU A 198 4.33 10.47 14.46
CA LEU A 198 4.13 9.84 13.17
C LEU A 198 5.02 10.50 12.11
N PHE A 199 5.80 9.68 11.42
CA PHE A 199 6.52 10.04 10.20
C PHE A 199 5.95 9.20 9.05
N ALA A 200 5.73 9.82 7.89
CA ALA A 200 5.26 9.15 6.70
C ALA A 200 5.95 9.73 5.45
N SER A 201 6.33 8.84 4.54
CA SER A 201 6.88 9.18 3.23
C SER A 201 6.08 8.45 2.16
N PHE A 202 5.72 9.17 1.10
CA PHE A 202 4.97 8.64 -0.02
C PHE A 202 5.50 9.22 -1.34
N ASP A 203 5.75 8.36 -2.32
CA ASP A 203 6.18 8.74 -3.65
C ASP A 203 4.99 9.04 -4.57
N LEU A 204 5.11 10.09 -5.38
CA LEU A 204 4.09 10.43 -6.37
C LEU A 204 4.03 9.37 -7.47
N VAL A 205 2.88 8.70 -7.58
CA VAL A 205 2.59 7.73 -8.65
C VAL A 205 1.98 8.43 -9.86
N GLN A 206 0.96 9.27 -9.61
CA GLN A 206 0.20 9.90 -10.68
C GLN A 206 -0.37 11.26 -10.25
N SER A 207 -0.22 12.27 -11.10
CA SER A 207 -1.01 13.50 -11.01
C SER A 207 -2.38 13.24 -11.65
N LEU A 208 -3.44 13.34 -10.84
CA LEU A 208 -4.79 13.04 -11.29
C LEU A 208 -5.40 14.25 -12.02
N ARG A 209 -6.30 13.98 -12.96
CA ARG A 209 -6.96 15.03 -13.73
C ARG A 209 -7.72 16.01 -12.83
N TYR A 210 -8.38 15.51 -11.79
CA TYR A 210 -9.06 16.27 -10.73
C TYR A 210 -9.33 15.29 -9.56
N GLY A 211 -9.79 15.83 -8.43
CA GLY A 211 -10.14 15.03 -7.25
C GLY A 211 -11.50 14.37 -7.36
N GLU A 212 -12.21 14.27 -6.25
CA GLU A 212 -13.58 13.74 -6.25
C GLU A 212 -14.50 14.58 -7.15
N ASN A 213 -14.28 15.89 -7.18
CA ASN A 213 -14.99 16.84 -8.01
C ASN A 213 -14.05 17.60 -8.95
N PRO A 214 -14.54 18.08 -10.13
CA PRO A 214 -13.71 18.69 -11.17
C PRO A 214 -12.90 19.92 -10.75
N HIS A 215 -13.31 20.64 -9.72
CA HIS A 215 -12.62 21.83 -9.21
C HIS A 215 -11.50 21.52 -8.21
N GLN A 216 -11.35 20.26 -7.78
CA GLN A 216 -10.37 19.83 -6.81
C GLN A 216 -9.12 19.27 -7.52
N SER A 217 -7.94 19.78 -7.18
CA SER A 217 -6.68 19.14 -7.61
C SER A 217 -6.42 17.88 -6.78
N ALA A 218 -5.86 16.84 -7.40
CA ALA A 218 -5.53 15.60 -6.71
C ALA A 218 -4.29 14.91 -7.27
N LYS A 219 -3.68 14.10 -6.42
CA LYS A 219 -2.52 13.28 -6.74
C LYS A 219 -2.66 11.94 -6.04
N PHE A 220 -2.12 10.90 -6.65
CA PHE A 220 -2.00 9.57 -6.06
C PHE A 220 -0.55 9.32 -5.68
N TYR A 221 -0.34 8.89 -4.45
CA TYR A 221 0.97 8.58 -3.89
C TYR A 221 1.01 7.12 -3.42
N ALA A 222 2.17 6.50 -3.48
CA ALA A 222 2.44 5.17 -2.95
C ALA A 222 3.41 5.25 -1.76
N SER A 223 3.25 4.35 -0.79
CA SER A 223 4.28 4.09 0.20
C SER A 223 5.45 3.32 -0.42
N ALA A 224 6.63 3.40 0.19
CA ALA A 224 7.79 2.62 -0.24
C ALA A 224 7.57 1.10 -0.06
N ASP A 225 6.72 0.70 0.87
CA ASP A 225 6.43 -0.70 1.14
C ASP A 225 5.43 -1.25 0.11
N LYS A 226 5.86 -2.30 -0.61
CA LYS A 226 4.99 -3.03 -1.55
C LYS A 226 4.13 -4.01 -0.76
N VAL A 227 2.82 -3.87 -0.89
CA VAL A 227 1.84 -4.74 -0.23
C VAL A 227 0.89 -5.36 -1.26
N PRO A 228 0.43 -6.60 -1.04
CA PRO A 228 -0.63 -7.21 -1.85
C PRO A 228 -1.94 -6.41 -1.78
N TYR A 229 -2.83 -6.65 -2.74
CA TYR A 229 -4.10 -5.92 -2.88
C TYR A 229 -3.92 -4.40 -2.99
N SER A 230 -2.78 -3.96 -3.57
CA SER A 230 -2.43 -2.55 -3.72
C SER A 230 -2.59 -2.06 -5.15
N LEU A 231 -3.26 -0.92 -5.31
CA LEU A 231 -3.34 -0.23 -6.61
C LEU A 231 -2.03 0.44 -6.99
N ALA A 232 -1.18 0.77 -6.03
CA ALA A 232 0.11 1.39 -6.29
C ALA A 232 1.10 0.44 -7.00
N THR A 233 0.90 -0.87 -6.85
CA THR A 233 1.71 -1.92 -7.50
C THR A 233 0.96 -2.64 -8.61
N ALA A 234 -0.32 -2.32 -8.84
CA ALA A 234 -1.14 -2.93 -9.87
C ALA A 234 -0.61 -2.61 -11.27
N LYS A 235 -0.64 -3.61 -12.14
CA LYS A 235 -0.27 -3.43 -13.55
C LYS A 235 -1.51 -3.13 -14.39
N GLN A 236 -1.59 -1.93 -14.94
CA GLN A 236 -2.65 -1.59 -15.88
C GLN A 236 -2.33 -2.16 -17.27
N LEU A 237 -3.19 -3.06 -17.76
CA LEU A 237 -3.02 -3.77 -19.03
C LEU A 237 -3.74 -3.09 -20.19
N ASN A 238 -4.80 -2.32 -19.90
CA ASN A 238 -5.61 -1.61 -20.88
C ASN A 238 -6.30 -0.40 -20.26
N GLY A 239 -6.76 0.52 -21.09
CA GLY A 239 -7.67 1.61 -20.71
C GLY A 239 -7.00 2.96 -20.47
N LYS A 240 -7.81 3.93 -20.08
CA LYS A 240 -7.38 5.27 -19.69
C LYS A 240 -6.76 5.25 -18.30
N GLU A 241 -6.02 6.30 -17.96
CA GLU A 241 -5.57 6.56 -16.60
C GLU A 241 -6.74 6.52 -15.60
N MET A 242 -6.45 6.07 -14.38
CA MET A 242 -7.45 6.06 -13.31
C MET A 242 -7.75 7.48 -12.83
N SER A 243 -9.02 7.74 -12.51
CA SER A 243 -9.43 8.96 -11.81
C SER A 243 -9.36 8.75 -10.29
N TYR A 244 -9.51 9.83 -9.54
CA TYR A 244 -9.63 9.80 -8.08
C TYR A 244 -10.72 8.82 -7.62
N ASN A 245 -11.94 8.94 -8.16
CA ASN A 245 -13.06 8.06 -7.82
C ASN A 245 -12.81 6.60 -8.24
N ASN A 246 -12.13 6.38 -9.39
CA ASN A 246 -11.73 5.03 -9.78
C ASN A 246 -10.79 4.38 -8.77
N ILE A 247 -9.82 5.13 -8.22
CA ILE A 247 -8.89 4.62 -7.21
C ILE A 247 -9.61 4.29 -5.90
N GLN A 248 -10.53 5.16 -5.46
CA GLN A 248 -11.33 4.90 -4.24
C GLN A 248 -12.21 3.65 -4.38
N ASP A 249 -12.97 3.55 -5.48
CA ASP A 249 -13.84 2.40 -5.73
C ASP A 249 -13.05 1.11 -5.90
N ALA A 250 -11.93 1.15 -6.65
CA ALA A 250 -11.07 0.00 -6.85
C ALA A 250 -10.43 -0.49 -5.53
N ASN A 251 -9.98 0.43 -4.67
CA ASN A 251 -9.47 0.07 -3.36
C ASN A 251 -10.55 -0.57 -2.47
N ALA A 252 -11.78 -0.05 -2.50
CA ALA A 252 -12.90 -0.66 -1.78
C ALA A 252 -13.21 -2.08 -2.29
N ALA A 253 -13.15 -2.30 -3.61
CA ALA A 253 -13.36 -3.63 -4.21
C ALA A 253 -12.28 -4.62 -3.79
N LEU A 254 -11.00 -4.22 -3.78
CA LEU A 254 -9.89 -5.07 -3.34
C LEU A 254 -10.01 -5.46 -1.88
N ASN A 255 -10.48 -4.55 -1.02
CA ASN A 255 -10.70 -4.85 0.40
C ASN A 255 -11.80 -5.88 0.61
N ILE A 256 -12.82 -5.94 -0.26
CA ILE A 256 -13.86 -6.99 -0.22
C ILE A 256 -13.31 -8.32 -0.75
N VAL A 257 -12.63 -8.31 -1.88
CA VAL A 257 -12.10 -9.52 -2.52
C VAL A 257 -11.16 -10.30 -1.61
N ARG A 258 -10.37 -9.62 -0.79
CA ARG A 258 -9.42 -10.26 0.14
C ARG A 258 -10.08 -11.09 1.26
N GLU A 259 -11.39 -10.91 1.50
CA GLU A 259 -12.13 -11.66 2.53
C GLU A 259 -12.44 -13.11 2.12
N PHE A 260 -12.29 -13.45 0.85
CA PHE A 260 -12.76 -14.71 0.28
C PHE A 260 -11.64 -15.53 -0.33
N SER A 261 -11.52 -16.78 0.13
CA SER A 261 -10.65 -17.79 -0.46
C SER A 261 -11.34 -18.60 -1.57
N GLU A 262 -12.66 -18.68 -1.55
CA GLU A 262 -13.50 -19.31 -2.56
C GLU A 262 -13.49 -18.47 -3.85
N PRO A 263 -13.84 -19.04 -5.04
CA PRO A 263 -14.04 -18.22 -6.23
C PRO A 263 -15.10 -17.15 -5.97
N PHE A 264 -14.68 -15.88 -6.06
CA PHE A 264 -15.48 -14.74 -5.64
C PHE A 264 -15.44 -13.59 -6.65
N ALA A 265 -16.58 -12.94 -6.84
CA ALA A 265 -16.73 -11.75 -7.65
C ALA A 265 -17.54 -10.69 -6.92
N VAL A 266 -17.17 -9.42 -7.12
CA VAL A 266 -17.90 -8.28 -6.61
C VAL A 266 -17.96 -7.16 -7.64
N GLY A 267 -19.15 -6.58 -7.80
CA GLY A 267 -19.40 -5.33 -8.49
C GLY A 267 -19.62 -4.19 -7.49
N LEU A 268 -18.93 -3.06 -7.71
CA LEU A 268 -19.02 -1.90 -6.83
C LEU A 268 -19.45 -0.65 -7.57
N LYS A 269 -20.10 0.24 -6.83
CA LYS A 269 -20.34 1.63 -7.22
C LYS A 269 -20.34 2.52 -5.98
N HIS A 270 -19.57 3.63 -6.05
CA HIS A 270 -19.45 4.58 -4.93
C HIS A 270 -19.00 3.91 -3.63
N MET A 271 -17.98 3.03 -3.73
CA MET A 271 -17.35 2.27 -2.64
C MET A 271 -18.28 1.29 -1.90
N ASN A 272 -19.48 1.04 -2.41
CA ASN A 272 -20.39 0.02 -1.85
C ASN A 272 -20.61 -1.11 -2.86
N PRO A 273 -20.72 -2.38 -2.41
CA PRO A 273 -21.07 -3.47 -3.30
C PRO A 273 -22.51 -3.30 -3.80
N CYS A 274 -22.74 -3.39 -5.09
CA CYS A 274 -24.06 -3.54 -5.69
C CYS A 274 -24.40 -5.01 -5.92
N GLY A 275 -23.39 -5.86 -6.08
CA GLY A 275 -23.56 -7.30 -6.14
C GLY A 275 -22.27 -8.02 -5.79
N ALA A 276 -22.36 -9.05 -4.96
CA ALA A 276 -21.22 -9.88 -4.56
C ALA A 276 -21.66 -11.34 -4.45
N ALA A 277 -20.81 -12.28 -4.89
CA ALA A 277 -21.13 -13.68 -4.83
C ALA A 277 -19.90 -14.59 -4.77
N ILE A 278 -20.06 -15.74 -4.11
CA ILE A 278 -19.23 -16.90 -4.26
C ILE A 278 -19.85 -17.87 -5.30
N GLY A 279 -19.02 -18.66 -5.95
CA GLY A 279 -19.45 -19.69 -6.90
C GLY A 279 -18.53 -20.89 -6.88
N LYS A 280 -18.91 -21.96 -7.56
CA LYS A 280 -18.03 -23.13 -7.75
C LYS A 280 -16.81 -22.79 -8.62
N ASP A 281 -16.98 -21.80 -9.48
CA ASP A 281 -15.95 -21.21 -10.33
C ASP A 281 -16.19 -19.70 -10.49
N ILE A 282 -15.25 -19.01 -11.12
CA ILE A 282 -15.33 -17.56 -11.28
C ILE A 282 -16.45 -17.11 -12.24
N LYS A 283 -16.86 -17.98 -13.14
CA LYS A 283 -17.97 -17.70 -14.06
C LYS A 283 -19.29 -17.63 -13.30
N GLU A 284 -19.55 -18.64 -12.45
CA GLU A 284 -20.76 -18.66 -11.62
C GLU A 284 -20.75 -17.50 -10.61
N ALA A 285 -19.60 -17.27 -9.94
CA ALA A 285 -19.46 -16.14 -9.02
C ALA A 285 -19.78 -14.79 -9.70
N TRP A 286 -19.26 -14.57 -10.90
CA TRP A 286 -19.56 -13.36 -11.67
C TRP A 286 -21.03 -13.27 -12.07
N GLN A 287 -21.63 -14.35 -12.57
CA GLN A 287 -23.04 -14.34 -12.98
C GLN A 287 -23.96 -13.99 -11.82
N LYS A 288 -23.80 -14.64 -10.66
CA LYS A 288 -24.56 -14.34 -9.44
C LYS A 288 -24.34 -12.89 -8.96
N ALA A 289 -23.08 -12.41 -8.95
CA ALA A 289 -22.78 -11.03 -8.56
C ALA A 289 -23.41 -10.00 -9.51
N TYR A 290 -23.45 -10.28 -10.80
CA TYR A 290 -24.10 -9.44 -11.79
C TYR A 290 -25.62 -9.44 -11.65
N GLU A 291 -26.25 -10.62 -11.46
CA GLU A 291 -27.68 -10.79 -11.31
C GLU A 291 -28.23 -10.17 -10.03
N ALA A 292 -27.41 -9.98 -9.00
CA ALA A 292 -27.77 -9.32 -7.74
C ALA A 292 -28.28 -7.87 -7.97
N ASP A 293 -27.67 -7.11 -8.89
CA ASP A 293 -28.14 -5.77 -9.27
C ASP A 293 -27.59 -5.38 -10.65
N THR A 294 -28.32 -5.77 -11.69
CA THR A 294 -27.97 -5.49 -13.09
C THR A 294 -28.04 -4.02 -13.48
N VAL A 295 -28.71 -3.21 -12.66
CA VAL A 295 -28.90 -1.77 -12.91
C VAL A 295 -27.74 -0.97 -12.35
N SER A 296 -27.42 -1.15 -11.07
CA SER A 296 -26.39 -0.35 -10.40
C SER A 296 -24.98 -0.67 -10.89
N ILE A 297 -24.72 -1.88 -11.35
CA ILE A 297 -23.40 -2.29 -11.85
C ILE A 297 -23.00 -1.58 -13.16
N PHE A 298 -23.95 -1.00 -13.88
CA PHE A 298 -23.65 -0.21 -15.08
C PHE A 298 -22.74 0.98 -14.75
N GLY A 299 -21.57 1.03 -15.37
CA GLY A 299 -20.53 2.02 -15.06
C GLY A 299 -19.82 1.76 -13.72
N GLY A 300 -19.97 0.57 -13.16
CA GLY A 300 -19.32 0.14 -11.93
C GLY A 300 -17.93 -0.45 -12.15
N ILE A 301 -17.33 -0.89 -11.06
CA ILE A 301 -16.04 -1.56 -10.99
C ILE A 301 -16.26 -3.02 -10.58
N VAL A 302 -15.49 -3.92 -11.18
CA VAL A 302 -15.54 -5.35 -10.87
C VAL A 302 -14.19 -5.82 -10.37
N ALA A 303 -14.18 -6.60 -9.30
CA ALA A 303 -13.01 -7.31 -8.84
C ALA A 303 -13.31 -8.80 -8.63
N VAL A 304 -12.36 -9.63 -8.99
CA VAL A 304 -12.44 -11.10 -8.83
C VAL A 304 -11.12 -11.64 -8.28
N ASN A 305 -11.18 -12.76 -7.55
CA ASN A 305 -9.99 -13.36 -6.93
C ASN A 305 -9.43 -14.56 -7.71
N ARG A 306 -9.84 -14.75 -8.96
CA ARG A 306 -9.32 -15.76 -9.89
C ARG A 306 -9.02 -15.14 -11.24
N GLU A 307 -8.32 -15.90 -12.08
CA GLU A 307 -8.07 -15.50 -13.46
C GLU A 307 -9.37 -15.24 -14.23
N ILE A 308 -9.42 -14.16 -14.99
CA ILE A 308 -10.48 -13.91 -15.97
C ILE A 308 -10.20 -14.76 -17.21
N THR A 309 -11.07 -15.75 -17.41
CA THR A 309 -11.03 -16.62 -18.59
C THR A 309 -11.77 -15.99 -19.77
N LYS A 310 -11.66 -16.63 -20.96
CA LYS A 310 -12.41 -16.24 -22.16
C LYS A 310 -13.91 -16.16 -21.88
N GLU A 311 -14.49 -17.17 -21.26
CA GLU A 311 -15.93 -17.26 -20.99
C GLU A 311 -16.42 -16.13 -20.10
N VAL A 312 -15.66 -15.78 -19.07
CA VAL A 312 -15.99 -14.65 -18.18
C VAL A 312 -15.86 -13.32 -18.90
N ALA A 313 -14.82 -13.17 -19.72
CA ALA A 313 -14.64 -11.97 -20.54
C ALA A 313 -15.79 -11.75 -21.56
N GLU A 314 -16.30 -12.81 -22.16
CA GLU A 314 -17.47 -12.76 -23.05
C GLU A 314 -18.73 -12.29 -22.30
N LEU A 315 -18.94 -12.73 -21.06
CA LEU A 315 -20.05 -12.28 -20.23
C LEU A 315 -19.91 -10.81 -19.78
N MET A 316 -18.69 -10.35 -19.52
CA MET A 316 -18.42 -8.97 -19.08
C MET A 316 -18.45 -7.96 -20.25
N LYS A 317 -18.10 -8.40 -21.46
CA LYS A 317 -17.98 -7.54 -22.63
C LYS A 317 -19.23 -6.72 -22.97
N PRO A 318 -20.46 -7.23 -22.91
CA PRO A 318 -21.67 -6.46 -23.22
C PRO A 318 -21.92 -5.31 -22.23
N ILE A 319 -21.44 -5.45 -21.00
CA ILE A 319 -21.74 -4.54 -19.89
C ILE A 319 -20.79 -3.33 -19.97
N PHE A 320 -21.30 -2.12 -19.73
CA PHE A 320 -20.45 -0.96 -19.53
C PHE A 320 -19.83 -1.01 -18.13
N LEU A 321 -18.53 -1.29 -18.05
CA LEU A 321 -17.73 -1.30 -16.83
C LEU A 321 -16.60 -0.30 -16.95
N GLU A 322 -16.22 0.33 -15.84
CA GLU A 322 -15.10 1.27 -15.76
C GLU A 322 -13.77 0.56 -15.53
N ILE A 323 -13.75 -0.44 -14.65
CA ILE A 323 -12.55 -1.20 -14.25
C ILE A 323 -12.91 -2.67 -14.06
N ILE A 324 -12.00 -3.56 -14.47
CA ILE A 324 -11.99 -4.97 -14.07
C ILE A 324 -10.63 -5.26 -13.44
N MET A 325 -10.65 -5.86 -12.25
CA MET A 325 -9.46 -6.24 -11.48
C MET A 325 -9.44 -7.75 -11.25
N ALA A 326 -8.28 -8.35 -11.49
CA ALA A 326 -8.05 -9.79 -11.30
C ALA A 326 -6.57 -10.07 -11.00
N PRO A 327 -6.23 -11.22 -10.40
CA PRO A 327 -4.83 -11.65 -10.27
C PRO A 327 -4.18 -11.99 -11.62
N ALA A 328 -4.99 -12.43 -12.60
CA ALA A 328 -4.54 -12.74 -13.95
C ALA A 328 -5.69 -12.60 -14.97
N PHE A 329 -5.30 -12.51 -16.24
CA PHE A 329 -6.21 -12.54 -17.39
C PHE A 329 -5.63 -13.51 -18.42
N SER A 330 -6.45 -14.42 -18.99
CA SER A 330 -6.01 -15.24 -20.10
C SER A 330 -5.75 -14.40 -21.37
N ALA A 331 -4.95 -14.89 -22.27
CA ALA A 331 -4.66 -14.19 -23.53
C ALA A 331 -5.95 -13.86 -24.30
N GLU A 332 -6.86 -14.82 -24.40
CA GLU A 332 -8.15 -14.68 -25.08
C GLU A 332 -9.07 -13.67 -24.35
N ALA A 333 -9.02 -13.63 -23.03
CA ALA A 333 -9.78 -12.64 -22.26
C ALA A 333 -9.27 -11.21 -22.56
N LEU A 334 -7.95 -11.03 -22.65
CA LEU A 334 -7.36 -9.74 -23.04
C LEU A 334 -7.76 -9.35 -24.45
N GLU A 335 -7.72 -10.26 -25.43
CA GLU A 335 -8.16 -9.98 -26.80
C GLU A 335 -9.61 -9.48 -26.84
N ILE A 336 -10.49 -10.07 -26.03
CA ILE A 336 -11.91 -9.71 -25.96
C ILE A 336 -12.11 -8.34 -25.30
N LEU A 337 -11.50 -8.13 -24.13
CA LEU A 337 -11.76 -6.95 -23.28
C LEU A 337 -11.01 -5.72 -23.77
N CYS A 338 -9.82 -5.85 -24.37
CA CYS A 338 -9.04 -4.74 -24.93
C CYS A 338 -9.71 -4.09 -26.16
N THR A 339 -10.73 -4.72 -26.75
CA THR A 339 -11.59 -4.09 -27.76
C THR A 339 -12.28 -2.83 -27.23
N LYS A 340 -12.47 -2.74 -25.89
CA LYS A 340 -13.01 -1.59 -25.18
C LYS A 340 -11.87 -0.65 -24.75
N LYS A 341 -11.47 0.30 -25.59
CA LYS A 341 -10.31 1.17 -25.38
C LYS A 341 -10.31 1.97 -24.06
N ASN A 342 -11.47 2.21 -23.46
CA ASN A 342 -11.59 2.99 -22.23
C ASN A 342 -11.67 2.12 -20.96
N LEU A 343 -11.94 0.82 -21.08
CA LEU A 343 -12.04 -0.12 -19.98
C LEU A 343 -10.66 -0.33 -19.37
N ARG A 344 -10.53 -0.10 -18.09
CA ARG A 344 -9.29 -0.34 -17.35
C ARG A 344 -9.23 -1.79 -16.92
N LEU A 345 -8.17 -2.47 -17.32
CA LEU A 345 -7.88 -3.84 -16.86
C LEU A 345 -6.66 -3.77 -15.95
N LEU A 346 -6.85 -4.13 -14.69
CA LEU A 346 -5.80 -4.08 -13.68
C LEU A 346 -5.45 -5.50 -13.21
N GLN A 347 -4.21 -5.88 -13.43
CA GLN A 347 -3.65 -7.08 -12.82
C GLN A 347 -3.10 -6.71 -11.45
N VAL A 348 -3.60 -7.36 -10.39
CA VAL A 348 -3.29 -7.04 -9.00
C VAL A 348 -2.72 -8.28 -8.33
N ASP A 349 -1.64 -8.10 -7.57
CA ASP A 349 -1.16 -9.16 -6.67
C ASP A 349 -2.17 -9.36 -5.53
N MET A 350 -2.77 -10.55 -5.48
CA MET A 350 -3.78 -10.96 -4.51
C MET A 350 -3.25 -12.07 -3.60
N SER A 351 -1.95 -12.12 -3.37
CA SER A 351 -1.33 -13.05 -2.42
C SER A 351 -1.69 -12.69 -0.97
N SER A 352 -1.64 -13.68 -0.08
CA SER A 352 -1.82 -13.41 1.35
C SER A 352 -0.64 -12.65 1.93
N SER A 353 -0.89 -11.77 2.89
CA SER A 353 0.15 -11.02 3.60
C SER A 353 -0.27 -10.79 5.04
N ASP A 354 0.66 -11.02 5.98
CA ASP A 354 0.47 -10.75 7.41
C ASP A 354 0.77 -9.29 7.78
N ASN A 355 1.05 -8.42 6.80
CA ASN A 355 1.38 -7.02 7.03
C ASN A 355 0.15 -6.24 7.51
N GLU A 356 0.22 -5.72 8.73
CA GLU A 356 -0.77 -4.76 9.22
C GLU A 356 -0.78 -3.50 8.35
N GLN A 357 -1.96 -3.16 7.86
CA GLN A 357 -2.16 -1.92 7.09
C GLN A 357 -2.83 -0.87 7.98
N MET A 358 -2.32 0.36 7.89
CA MET A 358 -2.90 1.50 8.61
C MET A 358 -3.81 2.31 7.70
N GLN A 359 -4.94 2.71 8.25
CA GLN A 359 -5.84 3.67 7.63
C GLN A 359 -5.59 5.06 8.18
N TYR A 360 -5.49 6.04 7.28
CA TYR A 360 -5.27 7.45 7.59
C TYR A 360 -6.50 8.26 7.19
N VAL A 361 -7.07 8.98 8.12
CA VAL A 361 -8.22 9.86 7.87
C VAL A 361 -7.86 11.28 8.33
N THR A 362 -7.85 12.22 7.40
CA THR A 362 -7.56 13.62 7.71
C THR A 362 -8.75 14.26 8.41
N VAL A 363 -8.47 15.02 9.46
CA VAL A 363 -9.43 15.90 10.14
C VAL A 363 -8.84 17.30 10.21
N ASN A 364 -9.67 18.32 10.47
CA ASN A 364 -9.17 19.68 10.55
C ASN A 364 -8.07 19.81 11.60
N GLY A 365 -6.86 20.10 11.14
CA GLY A 365 -5.69 20.28 11.99
C GLY A 365 -5.06 19.00 12.53
N GLY A 366 -5.48 17.82 12.05
CA GLY A 366 -4.97 16.55 12.56
C GLY A 366 -5.18 15.35 11.62
N LEU A 367 -4.80 14.19 12.15
CA LEU A 367 -4.89 12.92 11.47
C LEU A 367 -5.37 11.84 12.44
N LEU A 368 -6.39 11.11 12.08
CA LEU A 368 -6.79 9.87 12.74
C LEU A 368 -6.05 8.72 12.08
N VAL A 369 -5.47 7.85 12.88
CA VAL A 369 -4.74 6.67 12.42
C VAL A 369 -5.29 5.46 13.15
N GLN A 370 -5.68 4.45 12.41
CA GLN A 370 -6.13 3.17 12.96
C GLN A 370 -5.64 2.02 12.10
N LYS A 371 -5.64 0.81 12.65
CA LYS A 371 -5.46 -0.40 11.86
C LYS A 371 -6.65 -0.54 10.91
N LEU A 372 -6.37 -1.02 9.69
CA LEU A 372 -7.43 -1.43 8.78
C LEU A 372 -8.20 -2.58 9.44
N ASP A 373 -9.53 -2.56 9.37
CA ASP A 373 -10.37 -3.64 9.88
C ASP A 373 -10.25 -4.88 8.98
N THR A 374 -9.26 -5.72 9.31
CA THR A 374 -8.99 -6.99 8.62
C THR A 374 -9.49 -8.20 9.41
N ASP A 375 -9.89 -8.01 10.66
CA ASP A 375 -10.43 -9.09 11.47
C ASP A 375 -11.81 -9.50 10.97
N THR A 376 -12.01 -10.80 10.81
CA THR A 376 -13.32 -11.37 10.50
C THR A 376 -13.52 -12.58 11.39
N LYS A 377 -14.44 -12.43 12.35
CA LYS A 377 -14.81 -13.53 13.22
C LYS A 377 -15.75 -14.47 12.44
N GLU A 378 -15.37 -15.74 12.36
CA GLU A 378 -16.23 -16.75 11.76
C GLU A 378 -17.53 -16.90 12.55
N VAL A 379 -18.65 -16.89 11.86
CA VAL A 379 -19.98 -17.08 12.45
C VAL A 379 -20.24 -18.58 12.60
N VAL A 380 -20.43 -19.02 13.85
CA VAL A 380 -20.63 -20.42 14.19
C VAL A 380 -21.94 -20.64 14.96
N ALA A 381 -22.51 -21.83 14.88
CA ALA A 381 -23.81 -22.16 15.49
C ALA A 381 -23.91 -21.87 17.00
N ASP A 382 -22.77 -21.94 17.72
CA ASP A 382 -22.72 -21.68 19.17
C ASP A 382 -22.97 -20.20 19.52
N MET A 383 -22.93 -19.29 18.56
CA MET A 383 -23.29 -17.87 18.73
C MET A 383 -24.80 -17.63 18.70
N CYS A 384 -25.61 -18.68 18.51
CA CYS A 384 -27.05 -18.56 18.41
C CYS A 384 -27.69 -18.23 19.75
N VAL A 385 -28.41 -17.11 19.79
CA VAL A 385 -29.09 -16.60 20.99
C VAL A 385 -30.60 -16.88 21.00
N THR A 386 -31.14 -17.46 19.91
CA THR A 386 -32.57 -17.82 19.78
C THR A 386 -32.81 -19.32 20.03
N GLU A 387 -34.09 -19.67 20.23
CA GLU A 387 -34.55 -21.04 20.42
C GLU A 387 -34.32 -21.91 19.18
N ARG A 388 -34.73 -21.40 17.99
CA ARG A 388 -34.45 -22.04 16.71
C ARG A 388 -32.95 -21.95 16.39
N LYS A 389 -32.37 -23.07 16.03
CA LYS A 389 -30.97 -23.15 15.64
C LYS A 389 -30.82 -22.97 14.13
N PRO A 390 -29.71 -22.39 13.67
CA PRO A 390 -29.47 -22.21 12.24
C PRO A 390 -29.24 -23.54 11.54
N SER A 391 -29.66 -23.64 10.30
CA SER A 391 -29.23 -24.68 9.37
C SER A 391 -27.79 -24.42 8.89
N ALA A 392 -27.14 -25.42 8.29
CA ALA A 392 -25.81 -25.25 7.70
C ALA A 392 -25.82 -24.19 6.59
N ALA A 393 -26.83 -24.17 5.74
CA ALA A 393 -26.96 -23.16 4.69
C ALA A 393 -27.11 -21.74 5.23
N GLU A 394 -27.89 -21.57 6.32
CA GLU A 394 -28.00 -20.26 6.98
C GLU A 394 -26.68 -19.80 7.58
N ILE A 395 -25.86 -20.72 8.13
CA ILE A 395 -24.52 -20.39 8.65
C ILE A 395 -23.59 -19.93 7.51
N GLU A 396 -23.63 -20.61 6.37
CA GLU A 396 -22.85 -20.23 5.17
C GLU A 396 -23.24 -18.84 4.69
N ASP A 397 -24.54 -18.57 4.54
CA ASP A 397 -25.05 -17.26 4.14
C ASP A 397 -24.79 -16.17 5.19
N MET A 398 -24.84 -16.49 6.49
CA MET A 398 -24.45 -15.56 7.56
C MET A 398 -22.96 -15.21 7.48
N ASN A 399 -22.08 -16.18 7.28
CA ASN A 399 -20.65 -15.92 7.12
C ASN A 399 -20.36 -15.08 5.88
N PHE A 400 -21.03 -15.36 4.76
CA PHE A 400 -20.93 -14.55 3.56
C PHE A 400 -21.39 -13.10 3.82
N GLY A 401 -22.60 -12.94 4.35
CA GLY A 401 -23.19 -11.64 4.66
C GLY A 401 -22.37 -10.84 5.67
N TRP A 402 -21.80 -11.51 6.67
CA TRP A 402 -20.96 -10.92 7.70
C TRP A 402 -19.67 -10.32 7.12
N ARG A 403 -19.00 -11.03 6.22
CA ARG A 403 -17.82 -10.55 5.49
C ARG A 403 -18.16 -9.37 4.58
N ILE A 404 -19.33 -9.37 3.93
CA ILE A 404 -19.73 -8.27 3.04
C ILE A 404 -20.16 -7.04 3.81
N VAL A 405 -20.97 -7.17 4.88
CA VAL A 405 -21.53 -6.01 5.60
C VAL A 405 -20.45 -5.15 6.24
N LYS A 406 -19.31 -5.72 6.61
CA LYS A 406 -18.10 -5.04 7.09
C LYS A 406 -17.61 -3.95 6.11
N HIS A 407 -17.84 -4.15 4.81
CA HIS A 407 -17.38 -3.25 3.76
C HIS A 407 -18.43 -2.27 3.25
N VAL A 408 -19.64 -2.32 3.78
CA VAL A 408 -20.75 -1.41 3.44
C VAL A 408 -20.78 -0.21 4.39
N LYS A 409 -21.03 0.98 3.87
CA LYS A 409 -21.12 2.20 4.70
C LYS A 409 -22.24 2.09 5.74
N SER A 410 -21.92 2.41 7.00
CA SER A 410 -22.83 2.40 8.15
C SER A 410 -23.93 3.49 8.06
N ASN A 411 -25.14 3.28 8.59
CA ASN A 411 -25.62 1.96 9.04
C ASN A 411 -25.80 1.05 7.84
N ALA A 412 -25.32 -0.19 7.96
CA ALA A 412 -25.28 -1.15 6.86
C ALA A 412 -26.11 -2.40 7.15
N ILE A 413 -26.89 -2.82 6.16
CA ILE A 413 -27.60 -4.09 6.12
C ILE A 413 -27.31 -4.78 4.78
N VAL A 414 -27.01 -6.07 4.83
CA VAL A 414 -26.86 -6.93 3.66
C VAL A 414 -27.81 -8.09 3.78
N VAL A 415 -28.63 -8.30 2.74
CA VAL A 415 -29.50 -9.47 2.61
C VAL A 415 -28.87 -10.45 1.65
N VAL A 416 -28.83 -11.71 2.05
CA VAL A 416 -28.09 -12.80 1.39
C VAL A 416 -29.02 -13.97 1.10
N LYS A 417 -28.75 -14.65 0.00
CA LYS A 417 -29.34 -15.92 -0.36
C LYS A 417 -28.36 -16.76 -1.18
N ASP A 418 -28.15 -18.02 -0.82
CA ASP A 418 -27.33 -18.99 -1.56
C ASP A 418 -25.94 -18.44 -1.98
N GLY A 419 -25.23 -17.83 -1.02
CA GLY A 419 -23.88 -17.30 -1.19
C GLY A 419 -23.76 -16.07 -2.08
N HIS A 420 -24.83 -15.29 -2.24
CA HIS A 420 -24.74 -14.00 -2.94
C HIS A 420 -25.63 -12.92 -2.27
N THR A 421 -25.27 -11.66 -2.47
CA THR A 421 -26.09 -10.52 -2.02
C THR A 421 -27.34 -10.43 -2.88
N VAL A 422 -28.49 -10.22 -2.24
CA VAL A 422 -29.76 -9.97 -2.92
C VAL A 422 -30.35 -8.60 -2.56
N GLY A 423 -29.72 -7.93 -1.59
CA GLY A 423 -30.07 -6.55 -1.24
C GLY A 423 -29.01 -5.92 -0.33
N VAL A 424 -28.73 -4.64 -0.55
CA VAL A 424 -27.74 -3.87 0.21
C VAL A 424 -28.31 -2.50 0.60
N GLY A 425 -28.42 -2.26 1.89
CA GLY A 425 -28.73 -0.95 2.46
C GLY A 425 -27.46 -0.33 3.03
N ALA A 426 -27.09 0.85 2.54
CA ALA A 426 -25.81 1.49 2.89
C ALA A 426 -26.02 2.95 3.32
N GLY A 427 -25.24 3.41 4.31
CA GLY A 427 -25.08 4.83 4.63
C GLY A 427 -26.35 5.51 5.19
N GLN A 428 -27.21 4.76 5.86
CA GLN A 428 -28.45 5.33 6.40
C GLN A 428 -28.28 5.83 7.84
N MET A 429 -29.00 6.91 8.21
CA MET A 429 -28.94 7.47 9.55
C MET A 429 -29.60 6.56 10.61
N ASN A 430 -30.45 5.64 10.20
CA ASN A 430 -31.03 4.64 11.09
C ASN A 430 -31.00 3.24 10.46
N ARG A 431 -30.95 2.22 11.30
CA ARG A 431 -30.74 0.84 10.88
C ARG A 431 -31.96 0.24 10.18
N VAL A 432 -33.17 0.54 10.68
CA VAL A 432 -34.41 0.03 10.08
C VAL A 432 -34.59 0.57 8.65
N GLY A 433 -34.22 1.82 8.38
CA GLY A 433 -34.25 2.38 7.03
C GLY A 433 -33.25 1.68 6.09
N SER A 434 -32.06 1.33 6.59
CA SER A 434 -31.11 0.53 5.83
C SER A 434 -31.65 -0.87 5.52
N ALA A 435 -32.29 -1.50 6.52
CA ALA A 435 -32.96 -2.79 6.32
C ALA A 435 -34.09 -2.72 5.30
N GLU A 436 -34.92 -1.67 5.36
CA GLU A 436 -36.01 -1.47 4.40
C GLU A 436 -35.50 -1.37 2.95
N ILE A 437 -34.41 -0.64 2.72
CA ILE A 437 -33.79 -0.53 1.38
C ILE A 437 -33.33 -1.90 0.90
N ALA A 438 -32.56 -2.62 1.71
CA ALA A 438 -32.03 -3.93 1.33
C ALA A 438 -33.14 -4.97 1.07
N LEU A 439 -34.14 -5.01 1.92
CA LEU A 439 -35.26 -5.95 1.83
C LEU A 439 -36.17 -5.66 0.62
N LYS A 440 -36.44 -4.40 0.32
CA LYS A 440 -37.20 -4.01 -0.89
C LYS A 440 -36.43 -4.37 -2.17
N GLN A 441 -35.11 -4.24 -2.16
CA GLN A 441 -34.26 -4.63 -3.28
C GLN A 441 -34.35 -6.15 -3.49
N ALA A 442 -34.21 -6.96 -2.43
CA ALA A 442 -34.35 -8.40 -2.48
C ALA A 442 -35.73 -8.82 -3.03
N GLN A 443 -36.80 -8.21 -2.53
CA GLN A 443 -38.16 -8.47 -2.99
C GLN A 443 -38.35 -8.13 -4.48
N ALA A 444 -37.83 -6.97 -4.91
CA ALA A 444 -37.90 -6.56 -6.32
C ALA A 444 -37.15 -7.52 -7.25
N ALA A 445 -36.11 -8.15 -6.75
CA ALA A 445 -35.33 -9.20 -7.47
C ALA A 445 -35.99 -10.59 -7.39
N GLY A 446 -37.17 -10.72 -6.72
CA GLY A 446 -37.94 -11.97 -6.62
C GLY A 446 -37.55 -12.87 -5.44
N PHE A 447 -36.67 -12.42 -4.54
CA PHE A 447 -36.29 -13.15 -3.33
C PHE A 447 -37.23 -12.80 -2.18
N THR A 448 -38.06 -13.75 -1.73
CA THR A 448 -39.13 -13.51 -0.76
C THR A 448 -39.17 -14.50 0.40
N GLU A 449 -38.25 -15.49 0.44
CA GLU A 449 -38.22 -16.49 1.49
C GLU A 449 -36.82 -17.09 1.73
N GLY A 450 -36.58 -17.54 2.95
CA GLY A 450 -35.33 -18.17 3.34
C GLY A 450 -34.14 -17.24 3.26
N LEU A 451 -34.35 -15.95 3.49
CA LEU A 451 -33.31 -14.91 3.42
C LEU A 451 -32.52 -14.84 4.72
N VAL A 452 -31.24 -14.49 4.60
CA VAL A 452 -30.35 -14.15 5.72
C VAL A 452 -30.07 -12.66 5.70
N LEU A 453 -30.14 -12.00 6.88
CA LEU A 453 -29.84 -10.59 7.04
C LEU A 453 -28.62 -10.41 7.96
N ALA A 454 -27.59 -9.71 7.45
CA ALA A 454 -26.41 -9.32 8.20
C ALA A 454 -26.40 -7.81 8.49
N SER A 455 -26.01 -7.44 9.71
CA SER A 455 -25.96 -6.04 10.18
C SER A 455 -24.58 -5.71 10.75
N ASP A 456 -24.01 -4.55 10.36
CA ASP A 456 -22.71 -4.06 10.83
C ASP A 456 -22.70 -3.63 12.32
N GLY A 457 -23.85 -3.39 12.89
CA GLY A 457 -24.04 -2.99 14.29
C GLY A 457 -25.28 -3.63 14.92
N PHE A 458 -25.42 -3.48 16.22
CA PHE A 458 -26.54 -4.06 16.99
C PHE A 458 -27.90 -3.44 16.59
N PHE A 459 -28.98 -4.18 16.84
CA PHE A 459 -30.35 -3.67 16.73
C PHE A 459 -30.72 -2.84 17.96
N PRO A 460 -30.99 -1.53 17.80
CA PRO A 460 -31.40 -0.70 18.96
C PRO A 460 -32.82 -1.01 19.45
N PHE A 461 -33.64 -1.57 18.57
CA PHE A 461 -35.05 -1.94 18.80
C PHE A 461 -35.38 -3.23 18.03
N ASP A 462 -36.54 -3.82 18.29
CA ASP A 462 -37.06 -5.01 17.59
C ASP A 462 -37.73 -4.69 16.23
N ASP A 463 -37.73 -3.43 15.83
CA ASP A 463 -38.31 -2.95 14.57
C ASP A 463 -37.65 -3.58 13.32
N THR A 464 -36.33 -3.70 13.33
CA THR A 464 -35.59 -4.34 12.23
C THR A 464 -35.92 -5.83 12.11
N VAL A 465 -36.08 -6.54 13.22
CA VAL A 465 -36.50 -7.95 13.24
C VAL A 465 -37.91 -8.11 12.72
N THR A 466 -38.83 -7.21 13.19
CA THR A 466 -40.22 -7.19 12.75
C THR A 466 -40.33 -6.93 11.26
N LEU A 467 -39.57 -5.99 10.74
CA LEU A 467 -39.54 -5.69 9.30
C LEU A 467 -38.98 -6.89 8.50
N ALA A 468 -37.88 -7.47 8.94
CA ALA A 468 -37.19 -8.58 8.26
C ALA A 468 -38.11 -9.80 8.05
N GLN A 469 -38.94 -10.10 9.04
CA GLN A 469 -39.96 -11.19 8.97
C GLN A 469 -40.94 -10.99 7.82
N GLN A 470 -41.38 -9.75 7.58
CA GLN A 470 -42.36 -9.43 6.53
C GLN A 470 -41.84 -9.71 5.11
N TYR A 471 -40.51 -9.78 4.96
CA TYR A 471 -39.81 -10.02 3.69
C TYR A 471 -39.23 -11.42 3.59
N GLY A 472 -39.57 -12.35 4.49
CA GLY A 472 -39.14 -13.74 4.42
C GLY A 472 -37.73 -14.03 4.91
N VAL A 473 -37.19 -13.16 5.75
CA VAL A 473 -35.92 -13.43 6.44
C VAL A 473 -36.16 -14.49 7.51
N THR A 474 -35.32 -15.52 7.52
CA THR A 474 -35.37 -16.62 8.49
C THR A 474 -34.22 -16.59 9.48
N ALA A 475 -33.14 -15.89 9.15
CA ALA A 475 -31.94 -15.88 9.96
C ALA A 475 -31.26 -14.50 9.95
N LEU A 476 -30.72 -14.12 11.10
CA LEU A 476 -30.12 -12.82 11.39
C LEU A 476 -28.75 -12.97 12.00
N VAL A 477 -27.76 -12.17 11.55
CA VAL A 477 -26.47 -12.04 12.20
C VAL A 477 -26.17 -10.56 12.50
N GLN A 478 -25.75 -10.27 13.73
CA GLN A 478 -25.46 -8.93 14.21
C GLN A 478 -24.45 -8.99 15.38
N PRO A 479 -23.77 -7.89 15.76
CA PRO A 479 -22.78 -7.94 16.86
C PRO A 479 -23.34 -8.17 18.24
N GLY A 480 -24.59 -7.79 18.53
CA GLY A 480 -25.10 -7.69 19.92
C GLY A 480 -24.51 -6.49 20.67
N GLY A 481 -24.88 -6.37 21.95
CA GLY A 481 -24.41 -5.32 22.84
C GLY A 481 -25.37 -4.15 23.02
N SER A 482 -26.60 -4.26 22.51
CA SER A 482 -27.68 -3.33 22.84
C SER A 482 -28.25 -3.63 24.23
N VAL A 483 -28.67 -2.58 24.95
CA VAL A 483 -29.46 -2.71 26.19
C VAL A 483 -30.80 -3.43 25.94
N ARG A 484 -31.25 -3.46 24.69
CA ARG A 484 -32.49 -4.09 24.25
C ARG A 484 -32.31 -5.33 23.37
N ASP A 485 -31.15 -6.00 23.46
CA ASP A 485 -30.93 -7.25 22.72
C ASP A 485 -31.98 -8.31 23.04
N GLU A 486 -32.44 -8.37 24.31
CA GLU A 486 -33.51 -9.28 24.73
C GLU A 486 -34.83 -9.06 23.99
N ASP A 487 -35.22 -7.80 23.69
CA ASP A 487 -36.42 -7.49 22.94
C ASP A 487 -36.31 -8.05 21.51
N SER A 488 -35.15 -7.86 20.85
CA SER A 488 -34.87 -8.38 19.52
C SER A 488 -34.85 -9.91 19.48
N VAL A 489 -34.23 -10.55 20.47
CA VAL A 489 -34.18 -12.03 20.59
C VAL A 489 -35.59 -12.59 20.83
N LYS A 490 -36.39 -11.99 21.72
CA LYS A 490 -37.77 -12.38 21.96
C LYS A 490 -38.60 -12.28 20.68
N LYS A 491 -38.44 -11.18 19.94
CA LYS A 491 -39.17 -10.95 18.68
C LYS A 491 -38.77 -11.98 17.62
N ALA A 492 -37.48 -12.32 17.51
CA ALA A 492 -36.99 -13.36 16.62
C ALA A 492 -37.57 -14.74 16.96
N ASN A 493 -37.69 -15.07 18.27
CA ASN A 493 -38.31 -16.31 18.74
C ASN A 493 -39.81 -16.35 18.41
N GLU A 494 -40.55 -15.23 18.59
CA GLU A 494 -41.94 -15.11 18.24
C GLU A 494 -42.18 -15.44 16.74
N PHE A 495 -41.27 -15.08 15.88
CA PHE A 495 -41.32 -15.35 14.44
C PHE A 495 -40.62 -16.64 14.00
N ASN A 496 -40.15 -17.48 14.94
CA ASN A 496 -39.38 -18.69 14.66
C ASN A 496 -38.13 -18.42 13.79
N MET A 497 -37.51 -17.26 13.97
CA MET A 497 -36.26 -16.88 13.29
C MET A 497 -35.04 -17.28 14.12
N THR A 498 -33.91 -17.43 13.44
CA THR A 498 -32.61 -17.61 14.11
C THR A 498 -31.89 -16.27 14.21
N MET A 499 -31.27 -15.99 15.36
CA MET A 499 -30.38 -14.85 15.52
C MET A 499 -29.05 -15.28 16.13
N LEU A 500 -27.96 -14.81 15.53
CA LEU A 500 -26.60 -15.03 16.03
C LEU A 500 -25.97 -13.68 16.39
N THR A 501 -25.20 -13.66 17.49
CA THR A 501 -24.46 -12.47 17.93
C THR A 501 -22.95 -12.73 17.92
N THR A 502 -22.21 -11.93 17.15
CA THR A 502 -20.76 -12.12 16.96
C THR A 502 -19.92 -11.54 18.09
N GLY A 503 -20.44 -10.56 18.82
CA GLY A 503 -19.68 -9.77 19.80
C GLY A 503 -18.70 -8.77 19.18
N MET A 504 -18.70 -8.61 17.86
CA MET A 504 -17.80 -7.73 17.10
C MET A 504 -18.61 -6.89 16.13
N ARG A 505 -18.42 -5.56 16.14
CA ARG A 505 -19.09 -4.65 15.20
C ARG A 505 -18.10 -4.19 14.11
N HIS A 506 -18.63 -3.84 12.95
CA HIS A 506 -17.84 -3.41 11.79
C HIS A 506 -18.36 -2.09 11.21
N PHE A 507 -18.21 -1.00 11.94
CA PHE A 507 -18.60 0.31 11.42
C PHE A 507 -17.63 0.81 10.36
N LYS A 508 -18.18 1.36 9.27
CA LYS A 508 -17.43 1.99 8.18
C LYS A 508 -18.08 3.31 7.80
N HIS A 509 -17.39 4.40 8.03
CA HIS A 509 -17.87 5.76 7.75
C HIS A 509 -17.18 6.40 6.55
#